data_8b8ff2e61ceed4143c7169020a31d0cc
#
_entry.id   8b8ff2e61ceed4143c7169020a31d0cc
#
_cell.length_a   1.000
_cell.length_b   1.000
_cell.length_c   1.000
_cell.angle_alpha   90.00
_cell.angle_beta   90.00
_cell.angle_gamma   90.00
#
_symmetry.space_group_name_H-M   'P 1'
#
loop_
_entity.id
_entity.type
_entity.pdbx_description
1 polymer ?
#
loop_
_entity_poly.entity_id
_entity_poly.type
_entity_poly.pdbx_seq_one_letter_code
_entity_poly.pdbx_strand_id
1 'polypeptide(L)'
;MKKTIFALILMLVTLSIASVSCKKSGAASGGSGGSTGCTDPNGTVTANLRNDGGSVTILGGTLMISNANNFVFVTQYGHVRQLAHVGAVDGLGCITSIPTTGWSNEVAVKPNNGYIAMDIDVGGTIKYARIYVTRYMLNTFDEIIGAELKYQDDWLTYPTVTTNDVTDITQNSAVSGGYVYAPNVTITERGICWSEMPDPTISNHHTSTSQNLDYYTLTMTGLQKATGYHVRAYIKTNTFGVVYGEDKSFATLSDPSAPAVKTKQVNNITTNTAVCLASVDSDGGSPVTERGVCWNTTGEPTINDMHQSNGTGVGEYTVEMTGLSGNTTYYVRAYAINSLGVGYDGVVTFTTSHEWANGMLPGEFSVSETKRVRFSQGNLQYQASTNTFRFAYNQNDCIGEDNSHISSSYNGWIDLFGWGTSGWNNGNVFYQPYSSDNVNGSWYGPVGTYSLVDEYANSDWGIYNSISNGGHSAGMWRTLTQDEMRYLLYDRTTTYGIRFAEACVNGVNGVVLLPDNWNPSIYSLQNPNSGWYESNEISLADWPTLEMAGAVFLPAAGYRNGTNVGELNNECSYWTATYYGWDSEEKAYYTYFDNGGYWWSKGDARCVGHCVRLVHNVN
;
A
#
# COMPACT_ATOMS: atom_id res chain seq x y z
N MET A 1 17.53 -6.93 19.78
CA MET A 1 18.18 -6.94 18.46
C MET A 1 19.71 -6.73 18.45
N LYS A 2 20.39 -6.40 19.53
CA LYS A 2 21.88 -6.22 19.57
C LYS A 2 22.68 -7.48 19.98
N LYS A 3 22.04 -8.55 20.42
CA LYS A 3 22.72 -9.80 20.84
C LYS A 3 22.81 -10.89 19.78
N THR A 4 22.06 -10.78 18.67
CA THR A 4 22.02 -11.83 17.62
C THR A 4 23.06 -11.60 16.51
N ILE A 5 23.62 -10.39 16.39
CA ILE A 5 24.64 -10.06 15.40
C ILE A 5 26.02 -10.60 15.82
N PHE A 6 26.24 -10.81 17.13
CA PHE A 6 27.52 -11.29 17.66
C PHE A 6 27.81 -12.77 17.39
N ALA A 7 26.77 -13.57 17.18
CA ALA A 7 26.92 -15.01 16.90
C ALA A 7 27.19 -15.31 15.41
N LEU A 8 26.83 -14.39 14.49
CA LEU A 8 26.98 -14.63 13.05
C LEU A 8 28.39 -14.33 12.51
N ILE A 9 29.14 -13.45 13.17
CA ILE A 9 30.51 -13.11 12.74
C ILE A 9 31.53 -14.19 13.14
N LEU A 10 31.23 -14.99 14.16
CA LEU A 10 32.14 -16.06 14.60
C LEU A 10 31.97 -17.38 13.83
N MET A 11 30.92 -17.53 13.01
CA MET A 11 30.66 -18.79 12.26
C MET A 11 31.13 -18.79 10.80
N LEU A 12 31.64 -17.66 10.28
CA LEU A 12 32.03 -17.53 8.86
C LEU A 12 33.54 -17.64 8.58
N VAL A 13 34.34 -18.07 9.54
CA VAL A 13 35.81 -18.32 9.34
C VAL A 13 36.17 -19.79 9.34
N THR A 14 35.26 -20.67 8.98
CA THR A 14 35.62 -22.06 8.79
C THR A 14 35.32 -22.48 7.36
N LEU A 15 36.24 -22.25 6.43
CA LEU A 15 36.56 -23.25 5.39
C LEU A 15 37.80 -22.87 4.56
N SER A 16 38.60 -23.89 4.40
CA SER A 16 39.71 -24.12 3.45
C SER A 16 41.04 -23.41 3.69
N ILE A 17 41.87 -24.16 4.33
CA ILE A 17 43.31 -23.97 4.50
C ILE A 17 44.03 -24.71 3.39
N ALA A 18 44.82 -24.01 2.61
CA ALA A 18 45.99 -24.62 1.97
C ALA A 18 47.18 -24.33 2.89
N SER A 19 47.65 -25.36 3.58
CA SER A 19 48.86 -25.30 4.39
C SER A 19 50.08 -25.11 3.48
N VAL A 20 50.68 -23.95 3.54
CA VAL A 20 52.04 -23.75 3.01
C VAL A 20 53.00 -24.13 4.13
N SER A 21 53.49 -25.35 4.03
CA SER A 21 54.58 -25.89 4.85
C SER A 21 55.89 -25.18 4.46
N CYS A 22 56.47 -24.42 5.33
CA CYS A 22 57.88 -24.02 5.22
C CYS A 22 58.77 -25.24 5.36
N LYS A 23 59.33 -25.71 4.27
CA LYS A 23 60.38 -26.72 4.30
C LYS A 23 61.65 -26.16 4.93
N LYS A 24 62.09 -26.73 6.05
CA LYS A 24 63.46 -26.62 6.55
C LYS A 24 64.41 -27.22 5.49
N SER A 25 65.24 -26.42 4.88
CA SER A 25 66.39 -26.89 4.13
C SER A 25 67.53 -27.22 5.11
N GLY A 26 68.12 -28.42 4.92
CA GLY A 26 69.10 -29.02 5.80
C GLY A 26 70.42 -28.25 5.90
N ALA A 27 71.07 -28.59 6.99
CA ALA A 27 72.34 -28.08 7.41
C ALA A 27 73.46 -28.25 6.40
N ALA A 28 74.24 -27.20 6.14
CA ALA A 28 75.62 -27.27 5.69
C ALA A 28 76.43 -26.35 6.58
N SER A 29 77.56 -26.88 7.00
CA SER A 29 78.53 -26.43 7.98
C SER A 29 79.23 -25.11 7.68
N GLY A 30 79.46 -24.29 8.73
CA GLY A 30 80.65 -23.50 8.96
C GLY A 30 80.72 -22.14 8.32
N GLY A 31 80.53 -21.06 9.13
CA GLY A 31 80.89 -19.68 8.78
C GLY A 31 80.33 -18.71 9.78
N SER A 32 81.18 -18.05 10.49
CA SER A 32 80.92 -17.08 11.54
C SER A 32 79.90 -16.00 11.18
N GLY A 33 79.00 -15.75 12.08
CA GLY A 33 78.47 -14.46 12.47
C GLY A 33 77.55 -13.71 11.52
N GLY A 34 76.32 -13.67 11.88
CA GLY A 34 75.32 -12.75 11.38
C GLY A 34 73.95 -13.27 11.68
N SER A 35 73.37 -12.88 12.78
CA SER A 35 71.95 -13.11 13.08
C SER A 35 71.10 -12.63 11.89
N THR A 36 70.56 -13.56 11.13
CA THR A 36 69.56 -13.24 10.11
C THR A 36 68.16 -13.02 10.73
N GLY A 37 68.12 -12.20 11.79
CA GLY A 37 66.87 -11.76 12.39
C GLY A 37 66.10 -10.91 11.37
N CYS A 38 64.80 -11.06 11.34
CA CYS A 38 63.93 -10.19 10.56
C CYS A 38 64.12 -8.75 10.99
N THR A 39 64.33 -7.86 10.04
CA THR A 39 64.45 -6.41 10.32
C THR A 39 63.16 -5.88 10.91
N ASP A 40 63.29 -4.98 11.89
CA ASP A 40 62.12 -4.31 12.46
C ASP A 40 61.48 -3.43 11.39
N PRO A 41 60.16 -3.53 11.24
CA PRO A 41 59.44 -2.68 10.28
C PRO A 41 59.37 -1.22 10.72
N ASN A 42 59.11 -0.32 9.78
CA ASN A 42 58.89 1.09 10.08
C ASN A 42 57.72 1.26 11.06
N GLY A 43 57.85 2.16 12.01
CA GLY A 43 56.84 2.38 13.05
C GLY A 43 56.90 1.39 14.24
N THR A 44 58.01 0.61 14.33
CA THR A 44 58.27 -0.21 15.54
C THR A 44 58.51 0.65 16.75
N VAL A 45 57.79 0.35 17.84
CA VAL A 45 57.97 0.94 19.16
C VAL A 45 58.56 -0.12 20.08
N THR A 46 59.56 0.26 20.90
CA THR A 46 60.11 -0.57 21.97
C THR A 46 59.53 -0.13 23.32
N ALA A 47 59.11 -1.08 24.11
CA ALA A 47 58.55 -0.78 25.45
C ALA A 47 59.05 -1.82 26.46
N ASN A 48 59.16 -1.36 27.69
CA ASN A 48 59.43 -2.18 28.89
C ASN A 48 58.11 -2.30 29.70
N LEU A 49 57.56 -3.47 29.71
CA LEU A 49 56.30 -3.72 30.37
C LEU A 49 56.58 -4.48 31.70
N ARG A 50 56.38 -3.80 32.82
CA ARG A 50 56.64 -4.36 34.15
C ARG A 50 55.36 -4.98 34.72
N ASN A 51 55.54 -6.00 35.56
CA ASN A 51 54.46 -6.73 36.21
C ASN A 51 53.91 -6.01 37.50
N ASP A 52 54.50 -4.87 37.86
CA ASP A 52 54.10 -4.04 39.03
C ASP A 52 53.11 -2.91 38.63
N GLY A 53 52.41 -3.05 37.52
CA GLY A 53 51.42 -2.10 37.02
C GLY A 53 51.84 -1.33 35.79
N GLY A 54 52.96 -1.71 35.12
CA GLY A 54 53.33 -1.16 33.82
C GLY A 54 52.34 -1.55 32.73
N SER A 55 52.03 -0.61 31.87
CA SER A 55 51.14 -0.84 30.71
C SER A 55 51.66 -0.20 29.44
N VAL A 56 51.22 -0.69 28.30
CA VAL A 56 51.44 -0.06 27.00
C VAL A 56 50.11 0.11 26.29
N THR A 57 49.93 1.21 25.60
CA THR A 57 48.74 1.44 24.77
C THR A 57 48.98 0.85 23.39
N ILE A 58 48.08 -0.08 22.96
CA ILE A 58 48.09 -0.73 21.66
C ILE A 58 46.66 -0.70 21.13
N LEU A 59 46.46 -0.26 19.91
CA LEU A 59 45.13 -0.13 19.28
C LEU A 59 44.15 0.74 20.13
N GLY A 60 44.69 1.72 20.87
CA GLY A 60 43.87 2.53 21.78
C GLY A 60 43.47 1.84 23.09
N GLY A 61 43.82 0.58 23.29
CA GLY A 61 43.58 -0.18 24.50
C GLY A 61 44.84 -0.39 25.35
N THR A 62 44.68 -0.89 26.58
CA THR A 62 45.77 -1.11 27.49
C THR A 62 46.16 -2.58 27.53
N LEU A 63 47.42 -2.86 27.23
CA LEU A 63 48.07 -4.16 27.40
C LEU A 63 48.95 -4.14 28.66
N MET A 64 48.79 -5.13 29.52
CA MET A 64 49.54 -5.30 30.77
C MET A 64 50.08 -6.71 30.86
N ILE A 65 51.10 -6.91 31.76
CA ILE A 65 51.50 -8.24 32.20
C ILE A 65 50.96 -8.46 33.63
N SER A 66 50.21 -9.55 33.81
CA SER A 66 49.73 -9.98 35.10
C SER A 66 50.58 -11.08 35.66
N ASN A 67 50.97 -10.96 36.92
CA ASN A 67 51.66 -12.03 37.67
C ASN A 67 50.69 -13.00 38.35
N ALA A 68 49.41 -12.68 38.36
CA ALA A 68 48.44 -13.49 39.12
C ALA A 68 48.25 -14.89 38.50
N ASN A 69 48.49 -15.04 37.20
CA ASN A 69 48.33 -16.31 36.46
C ASN A 69 49.52 -16.55 35.51
N ASN A 70 50.66 -16.94 36.06
CA ASN A 70 51.78 -17.44 35.24
C ASN A 70 52.41 -16.48 34.21
N PHE A 71 52.50 -15.19 34.52
CA PHE A 71 53.13 -14.18 33.66
C PHE A 71 52.48 -14.11 32.26
N VAL A 72 51.31 -13.55 32.20
CA VAL A 72 50.48 -13.46 30.97
C VAL A 72 50.24 -12.01 30.55
N PHE A 73 50.10 -11.77 29.25
CA PHE A 73 49.48 -10.57 28.75
C PHE A 73 48.00 -10.60 29.02
N VAL A 74 47.50 -9.52 29.58
CA VAL A 74 46.06 -9.30 29.82
C VAL A 74 45.63 -7.97 29.19
N THR A 75 44.43 -7.93 28.67
CA THR A 75 43.81 -6.72 28.16
C THR A 75 42.93 -6.12 29.29
N GLN A 76 43.20 -4.89 29.69
CA GLN A 76 42.44 -4.21 30.73
C GLN A 76 41.96 -2.85 30.20
N TYR A 77 40.66 -2.62 30.25
CA TYR A 77 39.99 -1.36 29.86
C TYR A 77 40.38 -0.80 28.49
N GLY A 78 39.52 -0.90 27.55
CA GLY A 78 39.70 -0.27 26.22
C GLY A 78 39.43 -1.19 25.07
N HIS A 79 40.09 -0.95 23.96
CA HIS A 79 39.74 -1.46 22.65
C HIS A 79 40.39 -2.82 22.30
N VAL A 80 41.50 -3.22 22.91
CA VAL A 80 42.06 -4.55 22.64
C VAL A 80 41.14 -5.63 23.15
N ARG A 81 40.56 -6.40 22.22
CA ARG A 81 39.56 -7.42 22.51
C ARG A 81 40.15 -8.80 22.74
N GLN A 82 41.16 -9.15 21.96
CA GLN A 82 41.76 -10.49 21.98
C GLN A 82 43.24 -10.45 21.63
N LEU A 83 43.95 -11.43 22.10
CA LEU A 83 45.37 -11.71 21.83
C LEU A 83 45.53 -13.12 21.26
N ALA A 84 46.46 -13.29 20.33
CA ALA A 84 46.86 -14.60 19.84
C ALA A 84 48.36 -14.79 19.94
N HIS A 85 48.81 -15.95 20.35
CA HIS A 85 50.20 -16.35 20.39
C HIS A 85 50.64 -16.95 19.03
N VAL A 86 51.59 -16.29 18.37
CA VAL A 86 52.07 -16.72 17.05
C VAL A 86 53.12 -17.85 17.16
N GLY A 87 53.85 -17.91 18.26
CA GLY A 87 54.92 -18.84 18.49
C GLY A 87 56.31 -18.20 18.45
N ALA A 88 57.37 -19.01 18.48
CA ALA A 88 58.75 -18.52 18.42
C ALA A 88 59.06 -17.92 17.04
N VAL A 89 59.60 -16.71 17.05
CA VAL A 89 60.00 -15.92 15.86
C VAL A 89 61.31 -15.20 16.13
N ASP A 90 62.07 -14.83 15.10
CA ASP A 90 63.38 -14.20 15.19
C ASP A 90 63.33 -12.67 15.24
N GLY A 91 62.14 -12.07 15.33
CA GLY A 91 61.94 -10.64 15.41
C GLY A 91 60.51 -10.20 15.04
N LEU A 92 60.17 -8.93 15.26
CA LEU A 92 58.86 -8.36 14.98
C LEU A 92 58.50 -8.48 13.49
N GLY A 93 59.44 -8.24 12.60
CA GLY A 93 59.24 -8.36 11.15
C GLY A 93 58.93 -9.77 10.64
N CYS A 94 59.21 -10.81 11.45
CA CYS A 94 58.86 -12.21 11.13
C CYS A 94 57.39 -12.53 11.40
N ILE A 95 56.62 -11.69 12.04
CA ILE A 95 55.17 -11.84 12.25
C ILE A 95 54.49 -11.29 11.00
N THR A 96 54.12 -12.15 10.05
CA THR A 96 53.60 -11.78 8.74
C THR A 96 52.17 -12.27 8.46
N SER A 97 51.60 -13.07 9.37
CA SER A 97 50.25 -13.65 9.19
C SER A 97 49.46 -13.59 10.49
N ILE A 98 48.14 -13.49 10.35
CA ILE A 98 47.19 -13.48 11.47
C ILE A 98 46.78 -14.93 11.73
N PRO A 99 46.86 -15.41 13.01
CA PRO A 99 46.38 -16.74 13.37
C PRO A 99 44.87 -16.86 13.15
N THR A 100 44.42 -18.00 12.65
CA THR A 100 43.00 -18.31 12.47
C THR A 100 42.34 -18.84 13.73
N THR A 101 43.10 -19.26 14.73
CA THR A 101 42.65 -19.83 16.00
C THR A 101 43.57 -19.37 17.15
N GLY A 102 43.23 -19.75 18.37
CA GLY A 102 44.06 -19.45 19.55
C GLY A 102 43.90 -18.04 20.11
N TRP A 103 42.82 -17.36 19.78
CA TRP A 103 42.47 -16.06 20.33
C TRP A 103 41.97 -16.17 21.76
N SER A 104 42.50 -15.33 22.66
CA SER A 104 42.15 -15.29 24.07
C SER A 104 42.33 -13.89 24.66
N ASN A 105 41.69 -13.63 25.76
CA ASN A 105 41.91 -12.40 26.55
C ASN A 105 43.23 -12.43 27.30
N GLU A 106 43.84 -13.60 27.45
CA GLU A 106 45.09 -13.82 28.18
C GLU A 106 45.97 -14.76 27.39
N VAL A 107 47.26 -14.47 27.23
CA VAL A 107 48.25 -15.32 26.62
C VAL A 107 49.57 -15.31 27.36
N ALA A 108 50.21 -16.47 27.54
CA ALA A 108 51.48 -16.57 28.24
C ALA A 108 52.59 -15.77 27.52
N VAL A 109 53.32 -14.97 28.26
CA VAL A 109 54.44 -14.16 27.77
C VAL A 109 55.70 -14.99 27.74
N LYS A 110 56.34 -15.12 26.58
CA LYS A 110 57.59 -15.88 26.36
C LYS A 110 58.57 -15.04 25.55
N PRO A 111 59.88 -15.00 25.95
CA PRO A 111 60.91 -14.38 25.12
C PRO A 111 61.03 -15.03 23.76
N ASN A 112 61.44 -14.26 22.77
CA ASN A 112 61.60 -14.68 21.36
C ASN A 112 60.29 -15.24 20.78
N ASN A 113 59.15 -14.74 21.22
CA ASN A 113 57.83 -15.12 20.71
C ASN A 113 57.09 -13.90 20.17
N GLY A 114 56.28 -14.17 19.15
CA GLY A 114 55.37 -13.23 18.54
C GLY A 114 53.93 -13.35 19.04
N TYR A 115 53.24 -12.24 19.06
CA TYR A 115 51.81 -12.12 19.44
C TYR A 115 51.12 -11.15 18.50
N ILE A 116 49.81 -11.32 18.37
CA ILE A 116 48.95 -10.38 17.66
C ILE A 116 47.85 -9.92 18.62
N ALA A 117 47.67 -8.64 18.71
CA ALA A 117 46.52 -8.01 19.38
C ALA A 117 45.48 -7.64 18.31
N MET A 118 44.19 -7.81 18.66
CA MET A 118 43.06 -7.48 17.81
C MET A 118 42.11 -6.53 18.55
N ASP A 119 41.64 -5.52 17.84
CA ASP A 119 40.54 -4.65 18.29
C ASP A 119 39.46 -4.55 17.23
N ILE A 120 38.26 -4.19 17.69
CA ILE A 120 37.12 -3.81 16.86
C ILE A 120 36.71 -2.41 17.28
N ASP A 121 36.91 -1.43 16.40
CA ASP A 121 36.58 -0.05 16.69
C ASP A 121 35.05 0.20 16.77
N VAL A 122 34.66 1.43 17.12
CA VAL A 122 33.24 1.83 17.28
C VAL A 122 32.45 1.67 15.97
N GLY A 123 33.10 1.72 14.84
CA GLY A 123 32.54 1.53 13.50
C GLY A 123 32.49 0.06 13.05
N GLY A 124 33.00 -0.86 13.87
CA GLY A 124 33.05 -2.29 13.55
C GLY A 124 34.29 -2.70 12.74
N THR A 125 35.23 -1.79 12.50
CA THR A 125 36.48 -2.09 11.77
C THR A 125 37.43 -2.89 12.66
N ILE A 126 37.93 -4.01 12.13
CA ILE A 126 38.87 -4.88 12.85
C ILE A 126 40.30 -4.42 12.52
N LYS A 127 41.08 -4.15 13.57
CA LYS A 127 42.48 -3.72 13.50
C LYS A 127 43.37 -4.70 14.22
N TYR A 128 44.60 -4.82 13.76
CA TYR A 128 45.59 -5.71 14.32
C TYR A 128 46.91 -4.98 14.59
N ALA A 129 47.49 -5.27 15.75
CA ALA A 129 48.87 -4.92 16.08
C ALA A 129 49.69 -6.17 16.26
N ARG A 130 50.97 -6.12 15.90
CA ARG A 130 51.92 -7.20 16.15
C ARG A 130 52.88 -6.86 17.27
N ILE A 131 53.23 -7.85 18.07
CA ILE A 131 54.04 -7.71 19.29
C ILE A 131 55.10 -8.80 19.27
N TYR A 132 56.32 -8.46 19.59
CA TYR A 132 57.44 -9.36 19.76
C TYR A 132 58.05 -9.16 21.12
N VAL A 133 58.17 -10.22 21.93
CA VAL A 133 58.83 -10.19 23.22
C VAL A 133 60.32 -10.51 23.07
N THR A 134 61.19 -9.53 23.34
CA THR A 134 62.64 -9.70 23.13
C THR A 134 63.27 -10.47 24.25
N ARG A 135 62.97 -10.13 25.51
CA ARG A 135 63.54 -10.76 26.68
C ARG A 135 62.70 -10.53 27.91
N TYR A 136 62.93 -11.34 28.95
CA TYR A 136 62.45 -10.99 30.31
C TYR A 136 63.31 -9.90 30.93
N MET A 137 62.70 -9.09 31.76
CA MET A 137 63.36 -8.17 32.67
C MET A 137 63.46 -8.83 34.03
N LEU A 138 64.68 -8.86 34.57
CA LEU A 138 64.97 -9.51 35.87
C LEU A 138 65.34 -8.42 36.91
N ASN A 139 65.06 -8.71 38.18
CA ASN A 139 65.57 -7.93 39.31
C ASN A 139 66.96 -8.41 39.74
N THR A 140 67.52 -7.82 40.79
CA THR A 140 68.83 -8.20 41.34
C THR A 140 68.88 -9.61 41.96
N PHE A 141 67.73 -10.28 42.07
CA PHE A 141 67.57 -11.65 42.57
C PHE A 141 67.24 -12.64 41.46
N ASP A 142 67.38 -12.26 40.20
CA ASP A 142 67.05 -13.05 39.02
C ASP A 142 65.57 -13.41 38.91
N GLU A 143 64.65 -12.67 39.56
CA GLU A 143 63.20 -12.88 39.45
C GLU A 143 62.66 -12.06 38.28
N ILE A 144 61.72 -12.62 37.52
CA ILE A 144 61.07 -11.98 36.37
C ILE A 144 60.16 -10.86 36.88
N ILE A 145 60.49 -9.60 36.54
CA ILE A 145 59.74 -8.39 36.89
C ILE A 145 59.06 -7.72 35.68
N GLY A 146 59.17 -8.31 34.52
CA GLY A 146 58.56 -7.73 33.29
C GLY A 146 59.14 -8.35 32.03
N ALA A 147 58.77 -7.78 30.92
CA ALA A 147 59.28 -8.10 29.58
C ALA A 147 59.62 -6.84 28.79
N GLU A 148 60.70 -6.90 28.05
CA GLU A 148 60.96 -5.95 26.98
C GLU A 148 60.30 -6.46 25.70
N LEU A 149 59.59 -5.60 25.04
CA LEU A 149 58.86 -5.92 23.84
C LEU A 149 59.03 -4.85 22.75
N LYS A 150 58.90 -5.28 21.52
CA LYS A 150 58.71 -4.45 20.34
C LYS A 150 57.32 -4.65 19.81
N TYR A 151 56.67 -3.58 19.37
CA TYR A 151 55.34 -3.69 18.73
C TYR A 151 55.18 -2.68 17.60
N GLN A 152 54.27 -3.03 16.70
CA GLN A 152 53.77 -2.11 15.67
C GLN A 152 52.29 -2.02 15.78
N ASP A 153 51.78 -0.82 16.12
CA ASP A 153 50.37 -0.50 16.20
C ASP A 153 49.80 -0.31 14.80
N ASP A 154 48.46 -0.50 14.67
CA ASP A 154 47.76 -0.39 13.39
C ASP A 154 48.48 -1.15 12.23
N TRP A 155 49.06 -2.31 12.52
CA TRP A 155 49.82 -3.08 11.54
C TRP A 155 48.98 -3.47 10.34
N LEU A 156 47.75 -3.98 10.58
CA LEU A 156 46.79 -4.37 9.57
C LEU A 156 45.37 -3.94 10.00
N THR A 157 44.61 -3.53 9.05
CA THR A 157 43.15 -3.33 9.20
C THR A 157 42.45 -4.38 8.37
N TYR A 158 41.41 -5.02 8.96
CA TYR A 158 40.62 -5.97 8.19
C TYR A 158 39.94 -5.25 7.04
N PRO A 159 40.16 -5.64 5.79
CA PRO A 159 39.60 -4.95 4.64
C PRO A 159 38.10 -5.15 4.57
N THR A 160 37.40 -4.16 4.08
CA THR A 160 35.98 -4.24 3.77
C THR A 160 35.75 -3.98 2.29
N VAL A 161 34.71 -4.60 1.77
CA VAL A 161 34.18 -4.32 0.44
C VAL A 161 32.66 -4.19 0.52
N THR A 162 32.13 -3.13 -0.08
CA THR A 162 30.69 -2.89 -0.17
C THR A 162 30.22 -3.29 -1.57
N THR A 163 29.14 -4.00 -1.70
CA THR A 163 28.53 -4.33 -2.98
C THR A 163 27.70 -3.15 -3.48
N ASN A 164 27.96 -2.68 -4.69
CA ASN A 164 27.17 -1.61 -5.32
C ASN A 164 25.77 -2.14 -5.71
N ASP A 165 24.81 -1.21 -5.82
CA ASP A 165 23.52 -1.53 -6.40
C ASP A 165 23.66 -2.04 -7.84
N VAL A 166 22.74 -2.91 -8.24
CA VAL A 166 22.74 -3.46 -9.58
C VAL A 166 22.04 -2.50 -10.53
N THR A 167 22.70 -2.19 -11.64
CA THR A 167 22.21 -1.29 -12.69
C THR A 167 22.26 -1.96 -14.06
N ASP A 168 21.76 -1.27 -15.10
CA ASP A 168 21.80 -1.69 -16.51
C ASP A 168 21.34 -3.15 -16.70
N ILE A 169 20.28 -3.51 -15.97
CA ILE A 169 19.70 -4.84 -16.02
C ILE A 169 19.04 -5.06 -17.39
N THR A 170 19.45 -6.14 -18.06
CA THR A 170 18.85 -6.61 -19.31
C THR A 170 18.29 -8.01 -19.14
N GLN A 171 17.98 -8.68 -20.23
CA GLN A 171 17.55 -10.10 -20.22
C GLN A 171 18.70 -11.06 -19.87
N ASN A 172 19.94 -10.70 -20.18
CA ASN A 172 21.09 -11.60 -20.09
C ASN A 172 22.34 -10.95 -19.50
N SER A 173 22.25 -9.73 -19.02
CA SER A 173 23.36 -9.01 -18.39
C SER A 173 22.86 -8.04 -17.32
N ALA A 174 23.76 -7.66 -16.41
CA ALA A 174 23.57 -6.60 -15.45
C ALA A 174 24.94 -6.04 -15.04
N VAL A 175 24.97 -4.85 -14.45
CA VAL A 175 26.20 -4.20 -13.96
C VAL A 175 26.10 -4.08 -12.44
N SER A 176 27.18 -4.43 -11.76
CA SER A 176 27.41 -4.15 -10.34
C SER A 176 28.90 -3.92 -10.11
N GLY A 177 29.33 -3.82 -8.86
CA GLY A 177 30.71 -3.58 -8.51
C GLY A 177 30.90 -3.46 -7.01
N GLY A 178 31.92 -2.75 -6.59
CA GLY A 178 32.17 -2.54 -5.18
C GLY A 178 32.99 -1.32 -4.87
N TYR A 179 32.90 -0.89 -3.61
CA TYR A 179 33.82 0.05 -2.99
C TYR A 179 34.68 -0.68 -1.96
N VAL A 180 35.99 -0.47 -2.01
CA VAL A 180 36.99 -1.18 -1.20
C VAL A 180 37.66 -0.23 -0.23
N TYR A 181 37.71 -0.63 1.03
CA TYR A 181 38.56 -0.02 2.04
C TYR A 181 39.54 -1.07 2.59
N ALA A 182 40.82 -0.98 2.21
CA ALA A 182 41.82 -1.99 2.55
C ALA A 182 43.21 -1.35 2.84
N PRO A 183 43.31 -0.50 3.89
CA PRO A 183 44.57 0.14 4.22
C PRO A 183 45.61 -0.90 4.65
N ASN A 184 46.82 -0.76 4.13
CA ASN A 184 47.95 -1.64 4.42
C ASN A 184 47.77 -3.12 4.04
N VAL A 185 46.80 -3.44 3.17
CA VAL A 185 46.55 -4.81 2.69
C VAL A 185 46.77 -4.89 1.19
N THR A 186 47.56 -5.86 0.76
CA THR A 186 47.77 -6.13 -0.67
C THR A 186 46.59 -6.90 -1.24
N ILE A 187 45.84 -6.23 -2.13
CA ILE A 187 44.76 -6.86 -2.89
C ILE A 187 45.34 -7.43 -4.18
N THR A 188 45.07 -8.69 -4.42
CA THR A 188 45.52 -9.43 -5.63
C THR A 188 44.47 -9.48 -6.72
N GLU A 189 43.18 -9.36 -6.36
CA GLU A 189 42.06 -9.41 -7.28
C GLU A 189 40.84 -8.66 -6.70
N ARG A 190 40.07 -8.02 -7.55
CA ARG A 190 38.76 -7.41 -7.25
C ARG A 190 37.74 -7.95 -8.23
N GLY A 191 36.52 -8.21 -7.77
CA GLY A 191 35.50 -8.74 -8.66
C GLY A 191 34.11 -8.72 -8.07
N ILE A 192 33.21 -9.28 -8.85
CA ILE A 192 31.85 -9.61 -8.43
C ILE A 192 31.60 -11.08 -8.69
N CYS A 193 30.84 -11.73 -7.82
CA CYS A 193 30.37 -13.10 -8.00
C CYS A 193 28.84 -13.14 -7.87
N TRP A 194 28.20 -14.03 -8.63
CA TRP A 194 26.73 -14.10 -8.65
C TRP A 194 26.24 -15.54 -8.80
N SER A 195 25.02 -15.77 -8.32
CA SER A 195 24.29 -17.04 -8.43
C SER A 195 22.78 -16.80 -8.27
N GLU A 196 21.98 -17.82 -8.55
CA GLU A 196 20.54 -17.82 -8.26
C GLU A 196 20.26 -18.04 -6.75
N MET A 197 21.25 -18.52 -6.00
CA MET A 197 21.15 -18.74 -4.56
C MET A 197 21.79 -17.58 -3.80
N PRO A 198 21.29 -17.26 -2.60
CA PRO A 198 21.88 -16.24 -1.74
C PRO A 198 23.35 -16.50 -1.40
N ASP A 199 24.06 -15.45 -1.02
CA ASP A 199 25.45 -15.46 -0.59
C ASP A 199 26.43 -16.07 -1.60
N PRO A 200 26.44 -15.62 -2.87
CA PRO A 200 27.37 -16.14 -3.87
C PRO A 200 28.84 -15.97 -3.46
N THR A 201 29.66 -16.89 -3.88
CA THR A 201 31.11 -16.91 -3.65
C THR A 201 31.87 -16.99 -4.98
N ILE A 202 33.19 -16.83 -4.95
CA ILE A 202 34.05 -17.00 -6.14
C ILE A 202 34.04 -18.44 -6.72
N SER A 203 33.40 -19.37 -6.05
CA SER A 203 33.14 -20.73 -6.59
C SER A 203 31.94 -20.76 -7.53
N ASN A 204 31.11 -19.73 -7.50
CA ASN A 204 29.99 -19.49 -8.42
C ASN A 204 30.46 -18.70 -9.66
N HIS A 205 29.54 -18.24 -10.47
CA HIS A 205 29.89 -17.33 -11.56
C HIS A 205 30.55 -16.07 -11.00
N HIS A 206 31.64 -15.64 -11.60
CA HIS A 206 32.33 -14.42 -11.18
C HIS A 206 33.07 -13.76 -12.34
N THR A 207 33.34 -12.49 -12.18
CA THR A 207 34.23 -11.71 -13.05
C THR A 207 35.11 -10.80 -12.22
N SER A 208 36.29 -10.49 -12.72
CA SER A 208 37.26 -9.69 -11.95
C SER A 208 37.98 -8.66 -12.81
N THR A 209 38.63 -7.71 -12.13
CA THR A 209 39.51 -6.71 -12.73
C THR A 209 40.84 -6.63 -12.01
N SER A 210 41.89 -6.33 -12.76
CA SER A 210 43.21 -6.03 -12.24
C SER A 210 43.46 -4.54 -11.97
N GLN A 211 42.50 -3.68 -12.27
CA GLN A 211 42.59 -2.25 -12.00
C GLN A 211 42.63 -2.00 -10.48
N ASN A 212 43.62 -1.21 -10.05
CA ASN A 212 43.80 -0.89 -8.64
C ASN A 212 43.02 0.38 -8.26
N LEU A 213 41.68 0.28 -8.29
CA LEU A 213 40.75 1.35 -7.93
C LEU A 213 39.96 0.96 -6.69
N ASP A 214 39.71 1.89 -5.80
CA ASP A 214 38.88 1.65 -4.63
C ASP A 214 37.40 1.48 -5.00
N TYR A 215 36.98 2.07 -6.12
CA TYR A 215 35.65 1.90 -6.70
C TYR A 215 35.78 1.25 -8.08
N TYR A 216 34.97 0.23 -8.34
CA TYR A 216 34.95 -0.47 -9.63
C TYR A 216 33.53 -0.94 -9.97
N THR A 217 33.27 -1.08 -11.27
CA THR A 217 32.07 -1.68 -11.82
C THR A 217 32.43 -2.76 -12.83
N LEU A 218 31.62 -3.81 -12.88
CA LEU A 218 31.82 -4.96 -13.76
C LEU A 218 30.47 -5.44 -14.29
N THR A 219 30.47 -5.98 -15.49
CA THR A 219 29.28 -6.52 -16.13
C THR A 219 29.18 -8.02 -15.91
N MET A 220 28.03 -8.47 -15.40
CA MET A 220 27.61 -9.86 -15.40
C MET A 220 27.01 -10.18 -16.77
N THR A 221 27.43 -11.27 -17.39
CA THR A 221 26.94 -11.74 -18.69
C THR A 221 26.49 -13.18 -18.64
N GLY A 222 25.72 -13.63 -19.64
CA GLY A 222 25.25 -15.00 -19.71
C GLY A 222 24.16 -15.34 -18.69
N LEU A 223 23.49 -14.32 -18.17
CA LEU A 223 22.36 -14.50 -17.28
C LEU A 223 21.15 -15.07 -18.04
N GLN A 224 20.31 -15.83 -17.34
CA GLN A 224 19.03 -16.29 -17.86
C GLN A 224 17.99 -15.20 -17.72
N LYS A 225 17.12 -15.04 -18.71
CA LYS A 225 16.03 -14.06 -18.68
C LYS A 225 14.98 -14.40 -17.61
N ALA A 226 14.29 -13.39 -17.11
CA ALA A 226 13.24 -13.50 -16.11
C ALA A 226 13.66 -14.32 -14.86
N THR A 227 14.93 -14.21 -14.48
CA THR A 227 15.53 -15.02 -13.41
C THR A 227 16.07 -14.13 -12.30
N GLY A 228 15.81 -14.53 -11.05
CA GLY A 228 16.35 -13.88 -9.87
C GLY A 228 17.80 -14.28 -9.62
N TYR A 229 18.63 -13.31 -9.31
CA TYR A 229 20.05 -13.50 -8.98
C TYR A 229 20.42 -12.75 -7.72
N HIS A 230 21.49 -13.25 -7.11
CA HIS A 230 22.21 -12.62 -6.01
C HIS A 230 23.61 -12.25 -6.48
N VAL A 231 24.15 -11.12 -6.04
CA VAL A 231 25.49 -10.66 -6.40
C VAL A 231 26.20 -10.11 -5.18
N ARG A 232 27.49 -10.41 -5.08
CA ARG A 232 28.41 -9.84 -4.08
C ARG A 232 29.68 -9.32 -4.74
N ALA A 233 30.11 -8.14 -4.32
CA ALA A 233 31.48 -7.72 -4.59
C ALA A 233 32.45 -8.52 -3.74
N TYR A 234 33.66 -8.75 -4.23
CA TYR A 234 34.71 -9.40 -3.47
C TYR A 234 36.08 -8.79 -3.75
N ILE A 235 36.97 -8.96 -2.79
CA ILE A 235 38.41 -8.77 -2.96
C ILE A 235 39.14 -10.02 -2.53
N LYS A 236 40.26 -10.30 -3.18
CA LYS A 236 41.17 -11.36 -2.78
C LYS A 236 42.46 -10.75 -2.28
N THR A 237 42.90 -11.15 -1.11
CA THR A 237 44.06 -10.59 -0.45
C THR A 237 45.06 -11.68 -0.11
N ASN A 238 46.33 -11.29 0.04
CA ASN A 238 47.37 -12.24 0.46
C ASN A 238 47.24 -12.65 1.92
N THR A 239 46.64 -11.76 2.77
CA THR A 239 46.63 -11.96 4.23
C THR A 239 45.30 -12.52 4.73
N PHE A 240 44.17 -12.04 4.19
CA PHE A 240 42.84 -12.37 4.70
C PHE A 240 42.07 -13.34 3.78
N GLY A 241 42.66 -13.76 2.66
CA GLY A 241 41.96 -14.56 1.67
C GLY A 241 40.93 -13.75 0.91
N VAL A 242 39.73 -14.31 0.72
CA VAL A 242 38.64 -13.63 0.01
C VAL A 242 37.68 -12.95 1.00
N VAL A 243 37.47 -11.68 0.79
CA VAL A 243 36.51 -10.87 1.59
C VAL A 243 35.37 -10.46 0.67
N TYR A 244 34.15 -10.65 1.15
CA TYR A 244 32.93 -10.40 0.39
C TYR A 244 32.17 -9.21 0.97
N GLY A 245 31.51 -8.46 0.09
CA GLY A 245 30.51 -7.45 0.44
C GLY A 245 29.16 -8.08 0.80
N GLU A 246 28.20 -7.23 1.09
CA GLU A 246 26.83 -7.66 1.33
C GLU A 246 26.21 -8.30 0.08
N ASP A 247 25.25 -9.20 0.30
CA ASP A 247 24.47 -9.83 -0.74
C ASP A 247 23.37 -8.88 -1.25
N LYS A 248 23.31 -8.67 -2.56
CA LYS A 248 22.25 -7.89 -3.23
C LYS A 248 21.53 -8.73 -4.24
N SER A 249 20.20 -8.69 -4.21
CA SER A 249 19.35 -9.43 -5.15
C SER A 249 18.87 -8.53 -6.28
N PHE A 250 18.69 -9.10 -7.46
CA PHE A 250 18.08 -8.47 -8.62
C PHE A 250 17.40 -9.53 -9.50
N ALA A 251 16.58 -9.10 -10.46
CA ALA A 251 16.01 -9.99 -11.47
C ALA A 251 16.28 -9.45 -12.86
N THR A 252 16.64 -10.35 -13.78
CA THR A 252 16.79 -10.03 -15.20
C THR A 252 15.43 -9.80 -15.84
N LEU A 253 15.39 -9.01 -16.93
CA LEU A 253 14.18 -8.72 -17.66
C LEU A 253 13.65 -9.98 -18.37
N SER A 254 12.32 -10.07 -18.51
CA SER A 254 11.67 -11.05 -19.36
C SER A 254 11.77 -10.68 -20.84
N ASP A 255 11.35 -11.57 -21.74
CA ASP A 255 11.15 -11.19 -23.14
C ASP A 255 10.11 -10.07 -23.23
N PRO A 256 10.32 -9.11 -24.10
CA PRO A 256 9.30 -8.12 -24.36
C PRO A 256 8.02 -8.79 -24.89
N SER A 257 6.88 -8.29 -24.45
CA SER A 257 5.55 -8.80 -24.77
C SER A 257 4.57 -7.65 -24.98
N ALA A 258 3.34 -7.97 -25.39
CA ALA A 258 2.24 -7.02 -25.31
C ALA A 258 2.04 -6.55 -23.86
N PRO A 259 1.52 -5.32 -23.65
CA PRO A 259 1.30 -4.78 -22.31
C PRO A 259 0.38 -5.66 -21.45
N ALA A 260 0.62 -5.68 -20.13
CA ALA A 260 -0.31 -6.26 -19.17
C ALA A 260 -1.26 -5.18 -18.67
N VAL A 261 -2.56 -5.42 -18.83
CA VAL A 261 -3.63 -4.47 -18.47
C VAL A 261 -4.61 -5.09 -17.50
N LYS A 262 -5.38 -4.27 -16.78
CA LYS A 262 -6.43 -4.70 -15.87
C LYS A 262 -7.69 -3.87 -16.04
N THR A 263 -8.82 -4.55 -16.25
CA THR A 263 -10.17 -3.98 -16.18
C THR A 263 -10.61 -4.07 -14.72
N LYS A 264 -10.88 -2.94 -14.05
CA LYS A 264 -11.18 -2.94 -12.61
C LYS A 264 -12.67 -2.98 -12.34
N GLN A 265 -13.36 -1.90 -12.69
CA GLN A 265 -14.79 -1.78 -12.43
C GLN A 265 -15.45 -0.80 -13.40
N VAL A 266 -16.77 -0.93 -13.55
CA VAL A 266 -17.60 0.01 -14.30
C VAL A 266 -18.53 0.72 -13.33
N ASN A 267 -18.53 2.05 -13.35
CA ASN A 267 -19.31 2.92 -12.48
C ASN A 267 -20.10 3.94 -13.29
N ASN A 268 -20.91 4.77 -12.60
CA ASN A 268 -21.69 5.87 -13.20
C ASN A 268 -22.49 5.40 -14.43
N ILE A 269 -23.10 4.21 -14.29
CA ILE A 269 -23.89 3.61 -15.36
C ILE A 269 -25.19 4.39 -15.50
N THR A 270 -25.43 4.93 -16.69
CA THR A 270 -26.68 5.61 -17.07
C THR A 270 -27.39 4.85 -18.18
N THR A 271 -28.38 5.46 -18.80
CA THR A 271 -29.05 4.88 -19.97
C THR A 271 -28.18 4.85 -21.22
N ASN A 272 -27.16 5.72 -21.32
CA ASN A 272 -26.36 5.88 -22.53
C ASN A 272 -24.87 6.12 -22.29
N THR A 273 -24.42 6.13 -21.04
CA THR A 273 -23.01 6.27 -20.66
C THR A 273 -22.63 5.32 -19.54
N ALA A 274 -21.34 5.04 -19.40
CA ALA A 274 -20.75 4.37 -18.23
C ALA A 274 -19.26 4.75 -18.13
N VAL A 275 -18.67 4.66 -16.96
CA VAL A 275 -17.24 4.94 -16.72
C VAL A 275 -16.52 3.67 -16.32
N CYS A 276 -15.51 3.28 -17.07
CA CYS A 276 -14.65 2.15 -16.75
C CYS A 276 -13.34 2.63 -16.10
N LEU A 277 -12.99 2.09 -14.94
CA LEU A 277 -11.68 2.21 -14.32
C LEU A 277 -10.80 1.04 -14.76
N ALA A 278 -9.59 1.35 -15.21
CA ALA A 278 -8.63 0.37 -15.71
C ALA A 278 -7.19 0.74 -15.34
N SER A 279 -6.23 -0.17 -15.53
CA SER A 279 -4.80 0.10 -15.38
C SER A 279 -3.97 -0.62 -16.44
N VAL A 280 -2.81 -0.05 -16.75
CA VAL A 280 -1.71 -0.76 -17.40
C VAL A 280 -0.70 -1.09 -16.30
N ASP A 281 -0.54 -2.37 -15.97
CA ASP A 281 0.30 -2.83 -14.88
C ASP A 281 1.77 -3.00 -15.34
N SER A 282 1.99 -3.29 -16.63
CA SER A 282 3.31 -3.39 -17.24
C SER A 282 3.24 -3.03 -18.74
N ASP A 283 4.27 -2.34 -19.21
CA ASP A 283 4.44 -2.04 -20.63
C ASP A 283 4.96 -3.24 -21.46
N GLY A 284 5.27 -4.35 -20.79
CA GLY A 284 5.82 -5.54 -21.44
C GLY A 284 7.25 -5.38 -21.95
N GLY A 285 7.99 -4.37 -21.49
CA GLY A 285 9.36 -4.07 -21.91
C GLY A 285 9.44 -3.25 -23.21
N SER A 286 8.33 -2.64 -23.64
CA SER A 286 8.26 -1.70 -24.75
C SER A 286 7.24 -0.61 -24.43
N PRO A 287 7.52 0.68 -24.73
CA PRO A 287 6.62 1.77 -24.36
C PRO A 287 5.19 1.58 -24.87
N VAL A 288 4.20 1.82 -24.01
CA VAL A 288 2.79 1.82 -24.37
C VAL A 288 2.48 3.07 -25.19
N THR A 289 2.08 2.86 -26.42
CA THR A 289 1.76 3.92 -27.40
C THR A 289 0.30 4.33 -27.37
N GLU A 290 -0.58 3.46 -26.88
CA GLU A 290 -2.00 3.73 -26.67
C GLU A 290 -2.55 2.82 -25.56
N ARG A 291 -3.50 3.32 -24.78
CA ARG A 291 -4.29 2.57 -23.81
C ARG A 291 -5.73 3.06 -23.82
N GLY A 292 -6.67 2.19 -23.45
CA GLY A 292 -8.08 2.53 -23.41
C GLY A 292 -8.96 1.37 -23.00
N VAL A 293 -10.25 1.48 -23.27
CA VAL A 293 -11.21 0.38 -23.13
C VAL A 293 -11.95 0.13 -24.44
N CYS A 294 -12.31 -1.12 -24.67
CA CYS A 294 -13.17 -1.52 -25.78
C CYS A 294 -14.39 -2.27 -25.24
N TRP A 295 -15.54 -2.12 -25.93
CA TRP A 295 -16.81 -2.73 -25.51
C TRP A 295 -17.68 -3.13 -26.68
N ASN A 296 -18.53 -4.12 -26.46
CA ASN A 296 -19.57 -4.56 -27.39
C ASN A 296 -20.72 -5.26 -26.64
N THR A 297 -21.71 -5.77 -27.36
CA THR A 297 -22.85 -6.51 -26.79
C THR A 297 -22.77 -8.03 -27.05
N THR A 298 -21.69 -8.53 -27.65
CA THR A 298 -21.57 -9.93 -28.12
C THR A 298 -20.53 -10.75 -27.35
N GLY A 299 -19.70 -10.12 -26.50
CA GLY A 299 -18.63 -10.75 -25.73
C GLY A 299 -17.24 -10.48 -26.31
N GLU A 300 -16.21 -10.63 -25.49
CA GLU A 300 -14.78 -10.46 -25.82
C GLU A 300 -14.45 -9.29 -26.77
N PRO A 301 -14.74 -8.04 -26.40
CA PRO A 301 -14.51 -6.89 -27.25
C PRO A 301 -13.03 -6.70 -27.59
N THR A 302 -12.75 -6.16 -28.77
CA THR A 302 -11.41 -5.84 -29.26
C THR A 302 -11.35 -4.38 -29.71
N ILE A 303 -10.18 -3.88 -30.04
CA ILE A 303 -10.02 -2.53 -30.63
C ILE A 303 -10.72 -2.37 -31.99
N ASN A 304 -11.23 -3.45 -32.59
CA ASN A 304 -12.07 -3.38 -33.81
C ASN A 304 -13.55 -3.11 -33.50
N ASP A 305 -13.95 -3.26 -32.21
CA ASP A 305 -15.29 -2.93 -31.74
C ASP A 305 -15.32 -1.44 -31.29
N MET A 306 -16.39 -1.03 -30.65
CA MET A 306 -16.42 0.29 -30.02
C MET A 306 -15.30 0.38 -28.99
N HIS A 307 -14.52 1.44 -29.05
CA HIS A 307 -13.42 1.68 -28.12
C HIS A 307 -13.17 3.17 -27.92
N GLN A 308 -12.55 3.50 -26.80
CA GLN A 308 -12.12 4.85 -26.47
C GLN A 308 -10.73 4.81 -25.87
N SER A 309 -9.81 5.55 -26.49
CA SER A 309 -8.45 5.69 -25.98
C SER A 309 -8.35 6.71 -24.83
N ASN A 310 -7.37 6.49 -23.96
CA ASN A 310 -7.03 7.39 -22.84
C ASN A 310 -5.50 7.51 -22.72
N GLY A 311 -4.84 8.06 -23.74
CA GLY A 311 -3.42 8.40 -23.71
C GLY A 311 -2.47 7.20 -23.79
N THR A 312 -1.31 7.31 -23.14
CA THR A 312 -0.15 6.41 -23.24
C THR A 312 0.41 6.05 -21.87
N GLY A 313 1.36 5.11 -21.83
CA GLY A 313 2.13 4.77 -20.63
C GLY A 313 1.40 3.84 -19.64
N VAL A 314 2.05 3.54 -18.53
CA VAL A 314 1.55 2.67 -17.44
C VAL A 314 0.74 3.44 -16.40
N GLY A 315 0.07 2.72 -15.49
CA GLY A 315 -0.70 3.28 -14.39
C GLY A 315 -2.22 3.24 -14.60
N GLU A 316 -2.96 3.77 -13.63
CA GLU A 316 -4.43 3.81 -13.64
C GLU A 316 -4.96 4.90 -14.58
N TYR A 317 -6.16 4.64 -15.10
CA TYR A 317 -6.92 5.59 -15.94
C TYR A 317 -8.40 5.27 -15.92
N THR A 318 -9.22 6.27 -16.29
CA THR A 318 -10.66 6.11 -16.44
C THR A 318 -11.07 6.46 -17.86
N VAL A 319 -12.05 5.74 -18.39
CA VAL A 319 -12.62 5.99 -19.71
C VAL A 319 -14.14 6.10 -19.59
N GLU A 320 -14.69 7.18 -20.09
CA GLU A 320 -16.13 7.32 -20.27
C GLU A 320 -16.55 6.68 -21.60
N MET A 321 -17.43 5.70 -21.51
CA MET A 321 -18.09 5.08 -22.65
C MET A 321 -19.39 5.83 -22.94
N THR A 322 -19.62 6.28 -24.15
CA THR A 322 -20.79 7.06 -24.55
C THR A 322 -21.52 6.39 -25.73
N GLY A 323 -22.74 6.83 -26.02
CA GLY A 323 -23.54 6.31 -27.12
C GLY A 323 -24.04 4.88 -26.87
N LEU A 324 -24.14 4.48 -25.61
CA LEU A 324 -24.70 3.19 -25.23
C LEU A 324 -26.22 3.20 -25.42
N SER A 325 -26.79 2.03 -25.63
CA SER A 325 -28.25 1.83 -25.65
C SER A 325 -28.74 1.48 -24.25
N GLY A 326 -29.86 2.03 -23.83
CA GLY A 326 -30.47 1.72 -22.52
C GLY A 326 -30.92 0.26 -22.40
N ASN A 327 -30.97 -0.25 -21.18
CA ASN A 327 -31.36 -1.63 -20.84
C ASN A 327 -30.59 -2.67 -21.65
N THR A 328 -29.31 -2.44 -21.90
CA THR A 328 -28.49 -3.27 -22.76
C THR A 328 -27.26 -3.74 -22.00
N THR A 329 -27.00 -5.05 -22.01
CA THR A 329 -25.79 -5.62 -21.41
C THR A 329 -24.60 -5.42 -22.36
N TYR A 330 -23.54 -4.84 -21.82
CA TYR A 330 -22.27 -4.64 -22.50
C TYR A 330 -21.18 -5.49 -21.84
N TYR A 331 -20.27 -5.92 -22.69
CA TYR A 331 -19.00 -6.52 -22.33
C TYR A 331 -17.91 -5.47 -22.54
N VAL A 332 -17.06 -5.26 -21.56
CA VAL A 332 -15.97 -4.26 -21.61
C VAL A 332 -14.67 -4.86 -21.12
N ARG A 333 -13.58 -4.49 -21.74
CA ARG A 333 -12.25 -4.78 -21.23
C ARG A 333 -11.23 -3.69 -21.56
N ALA A 334 -10.23 -3.56 -20.69
CA ALA A 334 -9.08 -2.71 -20.92
C ALA A 334 -8.22 -3.25 -22.06
N TYR A 335 -7.57 -2.35 -22.79
CA TYR A 335 -6.53 -2.66 -23.75
C TYR A 335 -5.36 -1.69 -23.62
N ALA A 336 -4.17 -2.14 -24.04
CA ALA A 336 -3.03 -1.27 -24.31
C ALA A 336 -2.21 -1.83 -25.47
N ILE A 337 -1.53 -0.94 -26.19
CA ILE A 337 -0.76 -1.24 -27.39
C ILE A 337 0.70 -0.83 -27.19
N ASN A 338 1.62 -1.71 -27.55
CA ASN A 338 3.03 -1.41 -27.72
C ASN A 338 3.52 -1.93 -29.09
N SER A 339 4.82 -1.84 -29.36
CA SER A 339 5.39 -2.31 -30.63
C SER A 339 5.25 -3.82 -30.87
N LEU A 340 4.89 -4.62 -29.86
CA LEU A 340 4.79 -6.08 -29.91
C LEU A 340 3.35 -6.56 -30.04
N GLY A 341 2.37 -5.68 -29.88
CA GLY A 341 0.96 -6.00 -30.04
C GLY A 341 0.03 -5.36 -29.03
N VAL A 342 -1.19 -5.86 -29.01
CA VAL A 342 -2.26 -5.41 -28.12
C VAL A 342 -2.37 -6.38 -26.94
N GLY A 343 -2.28 -5.84 -25.72
CA GLY A 343 -2.64 -6.55 -24.50
C GLY A 343 -4.10 -6.28 -24.12
N TYR A 344 -4.81 -7.31 -23.72
CA TYR A 344 -6.18 -7.25 -23.23
C TYR A 344 -6.27 -7.94 -21.87
N ASP A 345 -7.20 -7.48 -21.04
CA ASP A 345 -7.57 -8.15 -19.78
C ASP A 345 -8.84 -9.03 -19.97
N GLY A 346 -9.27 -9.64 -18.88
CA GLY A 346 -10.57 -10.31 -18.79
C GLY A 346 -11.73 -9.34 -19.00
N VAL A 347 -12.86 -9.91 -19.39
CA VAL A 347 -14.09 -9.18 -19.67
C VAL A 347 -14.85 -8.90 -18.37
N VAL A 348 -15.30 -7.66 -18.21
CA VAL A 348 -16.27 -7.24 -17.19
C VAL A 348 -17.60 -6.96 -17.90
N THR A 349 -18.72 -7.32 -17.30
CA THR A 349 -20.05 -7.05 -17.84
C THR A 349 -20.78 -6.01 -17.02
N PHE A 350 -21.56 -5.17 -17.67
CA PHE A 350 -22.51 -4.26 -17.04
C PHE A 350 -23.75 -4.10 -17.89
N THR A 351 -24.85 -3.69 -17.28
CA THR A 351 -26.10 -3.37 -18.01
C THR A 351 -26.42 -1.91 -17.80
N THR A 352 -26.66 -1.18 -18.89
CA THR A 352 -27.11 0.22 -18.83
C THR A 352 -28.49 0.32 -18.21
N SER A 353 -28.77 1.45 -17.55
CA SER A 353 -30.05 1.72 -16.91
C SER A 353 -31.20 1.69 -17.92
N HIS A 354 -32.38 1.33 -17.45
CA HIS A 354 -33.59 1.42 -18.26
C HIS A 354 -33.97 2.90 -18.48
N GLU A 355 -34.40 3.25 -19.68
CA GLU A 355 -34.97 4.56 -19.95
C GLU A 355 -36.46 4.52 -19.63
N TRP A 356 -36.82 5.03 -18.46
CA TRP A 356 -38.21 5.12 -18.04
C TRP A 356 -38.86 6.36 -18.65
N ALA A 357 -39.99 6.18 -19.33
CA ALA A 357 -40.73 7.30 -19.91
C ALA A 357 -41.04 8.36 -18.83
N ASN A 358 -40.55 9.55 -19.02
CA ASN A 358 -40.64 10.67 -18.06
C ASN A 358 -40.07 10.32 -16.66
N GLY A 359 -39.14 9.38 -16.52
CA GLY A 359 -38.58 8.96 -15.25
C GLY A 359 -39.53 8.23 -14.31
N MET A 360 -40.59 7.62 -14.85
CA MET A 360 -41.69 7.00 -14.08
C MET A 360 -41.58 5.48 -14.09
N LEU A 361 -41.46 4.86 -12.92
CA LEU A 361 -41.46 3.42 -12.77
C LEU A 361 -42.83 2.82 -13.09
N PRO A 362 -42.90 1.54 -13.55
CA PRO A 362 -44.16 0.94 -14.02
C PRO A 362 -45.12 0.55 -12.88
N GLY A 363 -44.62 0.35 -11.65
CA GLY A 363 -45.42 -0.11 -10.51
C GLY A 363 -46.45 0.91 -10.04
N GLU A 364 -47.68 0.43 -9.77
CA GLU A 364 -48.74 1.23 -9.18
C GLU A 364 -48.92 0.88 -7.70
N PHE A 365 -49.05 1.90 -6.88
CA PHE A 365 -49.11 1.79 -5.44
C PHE A 365 -50.32 2.58 -4.90
N SER A 366 -51.22 1.93 -4.20
CA SER A 366 -52.31 2.59 -3.48
C SER A 366 -51.74 3.37 -2.30
N VAL A 367 -52.06 4.66 -2.21
CA VAL A 367 -51.72 5.59 -1.13
C VAL A 367 -52.94 6.11 -0.36
N SER A 368 -54.12 5.68 -0.76
CA SER A 368 -55.39 5.74 -0.05
C SER A 368 -56.38 4.74 -0.68
N GLU A 369 -57.61 4.66 -0.19
CA GLU A 369 -58.66 3.82 -0.79
C GLU A 369 -58.96 4.20 -2.25
N THR A 370 -58.71 5.45 -2.63
CA THR A 370 -59.08 5.99 -3.95
C THR A 370 -57.92 6.57 -4.76
N LYS A 371 -56.70 6.68 -4.17
CA LYS A 371 -55.55 7.31 -4.85
C LYS A 371 -54.46 6.25 -5.09
N ARG A 372 -53.90 6.31 -6.27
CA ARG A 372 -52.71 5.53 -6.66
C ARG A 372 -51.63 6.44 -7.19
N VAL A 373 -50.39 6.00 -7.02
CA VAL A 373 -49.19 6.71 -7.52
C VAL A 373 -48.26 5.74 -8.20
N ARG A 374 -47.38 6.32 -9.04
CA ARG A 374 -46.14 5.69 -9.52
C ARG A 374 -44.95 6.48 -9.00
N PHE A 375 -43.89 5.77 -8.67
CA PHE A 375 -42.67 6.40 -8.16
C PHE A 375 -41.72 6.85 -9.26
N SER A 376 -40.89 7.83 -8.94
CA SER A 376 -39.76 8.24 -9.73
C SER A 376 -38.73 7.11 -9.86
N GLN A 377 -37.97 7.11 -10.95
CA GLN A 377 -36.96 6.07 -11.25
C GLN A 377 -35.82 6.01 -10.22
N GLY A 378 -35.57 7.07 -9.46
CA GLY A 378 -34.53 7.15 -8.45
C GLY A 378 -34.81 8.28 -7.46
N ASN A 379 -33.96 8.42 -6.44
CA ASN A 379 -34.00 9.54 -5.52
C ASN A 379 -33.80 10.85 -6.26
N LEU A 380 -34.42 11.92 -5.76
CA LEU A 380 -34.18 13.27 -6.28
C LEU A 380 -32.72 13.66 -6.04
N GLN A 381 -32.11 14.27 -7.03
CA GLN A 381 -30.76 14.83 -6.98
C GLN A 381 -30.77 16.28 -7.45
N TYR A 382 -29.87 17.10 -6.88
CA TYR A 382 -29.74 18.51 -7.22
C TYR A 382 -28.28 18.90 -7.45
N GLN A 383 -28.05 19.71 -8.48
CA GLN A 383 -26.75 20.31 -8.78
C GLN A 383 -26.87 21.84 -8.67
N ALA A 384 -26.18 22.43 -7.69
CA ALA A 384 -26.30 23.83 -7.35
C ALA A 384 -25.74 24.75 -8.45
N SER A 385 -24.60 24.43 -9.03
CA SER A 385 -23.94 25.25 -10.05
C SER A 385 -24.78 25.50 -11.31
N THR A 386 -25.69 24.58 -11.63
CA THR A 386 -26.58 24.65 -12.81
C THR A 386 -28.05 24.86 -12.41
N ASN A 387 -28.35 24.87 -11.13
CA ASN A 387 -29.72 24.88 -10.59
C ASN A 387 -30.61 23.81 -11.24
N THR A 388 -30.08 22.56 -11.30
CA THR A 388 -30.74 21.45 -12.02
C THR A 388 -31.17 20.38 -11.06
N PHE A 389 -32.42 19.93 -11.17
CA PHE A 389 -32.94 18.72 -10.53
C PHE A 389 -33.02 17.57 -11.53
N ARG A 390 -32.68 16.37 -11.06
CA ARG A 390 -32.88 15.12 -11.79
C ARG A 390 -33.25 13.98 -10.82
N PHE A 391 -33.71 12.88 -11.33
CA PHE A 391 -33.72 11.62 -10.61
C PHE A 391 -32.39 10.89 -10.78
N ALA A 392 -31.95 10.16 -9.77
CA ALA A 392 -30.87 9.19 -9.91
C ALA A 392 -31.18 8.22 -11.05
N TYR A 393 -30.15 7.79 -11.76
CA TYR A 393 -30.34 6.92 -12.93
C TYR A 393 -30.71 5.49 -12.53
N ASN A 394 -30.14 5.00 -11.42
CA ASN A 394 -30.48 3.72 -10.83
C ASN A 394 -31.11 3.93 -9.47
N GLN A 395 -32.00 3.03 -9.08
CA GLN A 395 -32.70 3.15 -7.81
C GLN A 395 -31.80 3.02 -6.58
N ASN A 396 -30.68 2.31 -6.71
CA ASN A 396 -29.68 2.12 -5.66
C ASN A 396 -28.55 3.16 -5.67
N ASP A 397 -28.61 4.18 -6.53
CA ASP A 397 -27.64 5.27 -6.52
C ASP A 397 -27.83 6.17 -5.28
N CYS A 398 -26.72 6.37 -4.52
CA CYS A 398 -26.61 7.30 -3.41
C CYS A 398 -25.40 8.20 -3.62
N ILE A 399 -25.54 9.49 -3.30
CA ILE A 399 -24.42 10.44 -3.40
C ILE A 399 -23.40 10.24 -2.27
N GLY A 400 -23.84 9.77 -1.10
CA GLY A 400 -22.94 9.49 0.01
C GLY A 400 -22.28 10.74 0.61
N GLU A 401 -20.98 10.64 0.91
CA GLU A 401 -20.20 11.71 1.58
C GLU A 401 -20.18 13.04 0.82
N ASP A 402 -20.38 13.02 -0.49
CA ASP A 402 -20.43 14.25 -1.31
C ASP A 402 -21.62 15.17 -0.96
N ASN A 403 -22.63 14.67 -0.24
CA ASN A 403 -23.67 15.49 0.36
C ASN A 403 -23.14 16.53 1.38
N SER A 404 -21.90 16.39 1.83
CA SER A 404 -21.21 17.39 2.67
C SER A 404 -20.90 18.70 1.93
N HIS A 405 -20.89 18.68 0.60
CA HIS A 405 -20.55 19.82 -0.26
C HIS A 405 -21.78 20.72 -0.54
N ILE A 406 -22.22 21.45 0.47
CA ILE A 406 -23.38 22.31 0.43
C ILE A 406 -23.01 23.77 0.12
N SER A 407 -22.98 24.11 -1.14
CA SER A 407 -22.72 25.48 -1.60
C SER A 407 -23.50 25.79 -2.88
N SER A 408 -23.80 27.06 -3.10
CA SER A 408 -24.50 27.56 -4.31
C SER A 408 -23.68 27.35 -5.61
N SER A 409 -22.39 27.06 -5.51
CA SER A 409 -21.49 26.88 -6.63
C SER A 409 -21.01 25.43 -6.80
N TYR A 410 -21.51 24.51 -5.97
CA TYR A 410 -21.09 23.11 -6.06
C TYR A 410 -21.53 22.50 -7.40
N ASN A 411 -20.60 21.90 -8.11
CA ASN A 411 -20.82 21.32 -9.43
C ASN A 411 -21.08 19.79 -9.41
N GLY A 412 -20.98 19.15 -8.25
CA GLY A 412 -21.44 17.79 -8.03
C GLY A 412 -22.94 17.75 -7.71
N TRP A 413 -23.44 16.56 -7.41
CA TRP A 413 -24.83 16.30 -7.06
C TRP A 413 -24.98 16.10 -5.54
N ILE A 414 -26.16 16.47 -4.99
CA ILE A 414 -26.60 16.14 -3.63
C ILE A 414 -27.97 15.47 -3.70
N ASP A 415 -28.30 14.59 -2.75
CA ASP A 415 -29.58 13.88 -2.62
C ASP A 415 -30.16 13.86 -1.20
N LEU A 416 -29.51 14.58 -0.26
CA LEU A 416 -29.99 14.77 1.11
C LEU A 416 -30.41 16.24 1.30
N PHE A 417 -31.72 16.49 1.40
CA PHE A 417 -32.35 17.81 1.40
C PHE A 417 -32.93 18.15 2.76
N GLY A 418 -32.76 19.41 3.20
CA GLY A 418 -33.60 19.99 4.25
C GLY A 418 -35.05 20.04 3.80
N TRP A 419 -36.00 19.92 4.72
CA TRP A 419 -37.43 19.88 4.40
C TRP A 419 -37.94 21.20 3.79
N GLY A 420 -38.66 21.12 2.67
CA GLY A 420 -39.21 22.28 1.97
C GLY A 420 -38.21 23.13 1.19
N THR A 421 -37.01 22.59 0.91
CA THR A 421 -35.94 23.32 0.21
C THR A 421 -36.04 23.17 -1.31
N SER A 422 -37.17 23.55 -1.90
CA SER A 422 -37.39 23.49 -3.36
C SER A 422 -36.71 24.60 -4.15
N GLY A 423 -36.17 25.63 -3.49
CA GLY A 423 -35.72 26.87 -4.14
C GLY A 423 -36.82 27.89 -4.41
N TRP A 424 -38.04 27.64 -3.98
CA TRP A 424 -39.21 28.45 -4.27
C TRP A 424 -39.08 29.94 -3.87
N ASN A 425 -38.55 30.22 -2.69
CA ASN A 425 -38.40 31.58 -2.22
C ASN A 425 -37.04 32.16 -2.63
N ASN A 426 -36.97 32.67 -3.83
CA ASN A 426 -35.74 33.21 -4.42
C ASN A 426 -35.13 34.31 -3.54
N GLY A 427 -33.87 34.12 -3.14
CA GLY A 427 -33.08 35.04 -2.34
C GLY A 427 -33.01 34.71 -0.85
N ASN A 428 -33.85 33.81 -0.35
CA ASN A 428 -33.69 33.29 1.00
C ASN A 428 -32.97 31.96 0.98
N VAL A 429 -31.76 31.91 1.56
CA VAL A 429 -30.89 30.73 1.60
C VAL A 429 -31.58 29.52 2.22
N PHE A 430 -32.50 29.71 3.12
CA PHE A 430 -33.23 28.66 3.82
C PHE A 430 -34.10 27.76 2.93
N TYR A 431 -34.52 28.27 1.78
CA TYR A 431 -35.33 27.50 0.83
C TYR A 431 -34.51 26.84 -0.26
N GLN A 432 -33.19 27.00 -0.22
CA GLN A 432 -32.30 26.43 -1.26
C GLN A 432 -31.91 25.00 -0.95
N PRO A 433 -31.89 24.10 -1.94
CA PRO A 433 -31.56 22.68 -1.74
C PRO A 433 -30.16 22.45 -1.14
N TYR A 434 -29.20 23.33 -1.43
CA TYR A 434 -27.87 23.31 -0.86
C TYR A 434 -27.76 23.89 0.54
N SER A 435 -28.86 24.38 1.12
CA SER A 435 -28.85 24.97 2.47
C SER A 435 -28.66 23.87 3.52
N SER A 436 -27.79 24.16 4.48
CA SER A 436 -27.55 23.27 5.62
C SER A 436 -27.64 23.99 6.93
N ASP A 437 -28.00 25.28 6.87
CA ASP A 437 -27.62 26.16 7.93
C ASP A 437 -28.58 26.10 9.13
N ASN A 438 -28.09 25.47 10.19
CA ASN A 438 -28.58 25.64 11.54
C ASN A 438 -27.88 26.85 12.22
N VAL A 439 -27.59 27.91 11.47
CA VAL A 439 -26.92 29.07 12.01
C VAL A 439 -27.95 29.89 12.80
N ASN A 440 -27.78 29.91 14.09
CA ASN A 440 -28.54 30.72 15.05
C ASN A 440 -29.98 30.30 15.35
N GLY A 441 -30.33 29.02 15.26
CA GLY A 441 -31.68 28.56 15.56
C GLY A 441 -32.74 29.06 14.57
N SER A 442 -32.32 29.43 13.38
CA SER A 442 -33.21 29.81 12.29
C SER A 442 -33.59 28.63 11.43
N TRP A 443 -34.84 28.50 11.14
CA TRP A 443 -35.52 27.34 10.55
C TRP A 443 -35.51 27.38 9.03
N TYR A 444 -35.45 26.18 8.45
CA TYR A 444 -35.52 25.95 7.02
C TYR A 444 -36.95 25.69 6.60
N GLY A 445 -37.30 26.22 5.46
CA GLY A 445 -38.64 26.10 4.92
C GLY A 445 -39.62 27.08 5.57
N PRO A 446 -40.88 26.96 5.21
CA PRO A 446 -41.93 27.82 5.75
C PRO A 446 -42.02 27.68 7.28
N VAL A 447 -41.91 28.78 8.01
CA VAL A 447 -42.10 28.81 9.47
C VAL A 447 -43.57 28.66 9.77
N GLY A 448 -43.96 27.66 10.60
CA GLY A 448 -45.33 27.49 11.02
C GLY A 448 -45.85 26.04 10.88
N THR A 449 -47.12 25.86 11.10
CA THR A 449 -47.82 24.58 11.21
C THR A 449 -48.45 24.12 9.88
N TYR A 450 -47.72 24.22 8.76
CA TYR A 450 -48.24 23.85 7.44
C TYR A 450 -47.39 22.80 6.75
N SER A 451 -48.06 21.98 5.97
CA SER A 451 -47.48 20.95 5.14
C SER A 451 -47.13 21.50 3.75
N LEU A 452 -46.33 20.76 2.96
CA LEU A 452 -45.96 21.11 1.58
C LEU A 452 -47.12 20.87 0.61
N VAL A 453 -48.28 21.42 0.94
CA VAL A 453 -49.53 21.32 0.16
C VAL A 453 -50.23 22.69 0.11
N ASP A 454 -51.26 22.80 -0.68
CA ASP A 454 -52.09 24.00 -0.83
C ASP A 454 -51.26 25.26 -1.10
N GLU A 455 -51.34 26.26 -0.25
CA GLU A 455 -50.62 27.53 -0.41
C GLU A 455 -49.09 27.40 -0.30
N TYR A 456 -48.60 26.31 0.34
CA TYR A 456 -47.17 26.00 0.50
C TYR A 456 -46.70 24.90 -0.46
N ALA A 457 -47.51 24.48 -1.41
CA ALA A 457 -47.17 23.44 -2.38
C ALA A 457 -45.89 23.74 -3.15
N ASN A 458 -45.57 25.02 -3.40
CA ASN A 458 -44.31 25.40 -4.07
C ASN A 458 -43.03 25.11 -3.25
N SER A 459 -43.16 24.78 -1.97
CA SER A 459 -42.02 24.29 -1.19
C SER A 459 -41.72 22.81 -1.43
N ASP A 460 -42.62 22.10 -2.10
CA ASP A 460 -42.36 20.72 -2.58
C ASP A 460 -41.49 20.76 -3.84
N TRP A 461 -40.47 19.93 -3.85
CA TRP A 461 -39.46 19.89 -4.91
C TRP A 461 -40.06 19.59 -6.29
N GLY A 462 -40.97 18.63 -6.38
CA GLY A 462 -41.57 18.20 -7.64
C GLY A 462 -42.71 19.09 -8.11
N ILE A 463 -43.40 19.80 -7.21
CA ILE A 463 -44.42 20.79 -7.56
C ILE A 463 -43.79 22.04 -8.18
N TYR A 464 -42.72 22.53 -7.54
CA TYR A 464 -42.08 23.79 -7.99
C TYR A 464 -41.12 23.60 -9.17
N ASN A 465 -40.38 22.50 -9.23
CA ASN A 465 -39.32 22.32 -10.20
C ASN A 465 -39.72 21.39 -11.34
N SER A 466 -39.14 21.66 -12.51
CA SER A 466 -39.03 20.65 -13.58
C SER A 466 -37.85 19.73 -13.31
N ILE A 467 -38.05 18.43 -13.45
CA ILE A 467 -37.03 17.43 -13.26
C ILE A 467 -36.47 17.03 -14.63
N SER A 468 -35.17 17.19 -14.87
CA SER A 468 -34.55 17.09 -16.19
C SER A 468 -34.75 15.74 -16.89
N ASN A 469 -34.80 14.63 -16.15
CA ASN A 469 -35.15 13.29 -16.63
C ASN A 469 -36.50 12.80 -16.11
N GLY A 470 -37.36 13.71 -15.62
CA GLY A 470 -38.68 13.46 -15.05
C GLY A 470 -39.82 14.09 -15.85
N GLY A 471 -39.73 14.21 -17.17
CA GLY A 471 -40.73 14.74 -18.06
C GLY A 471 -40.71 16.25 -18.24
N HIS A 472 -39.74 16.96 -17.67
CA HIS A 472 -39.45 18.40 -17.83
C HIS A 472 -40.61 19.38 -17.49
N SER A 473 -41.61 18.95 -16.71
CA SER A 473 -42.75 19.76 -16.33
C SER A 473 -42.84 19.91 -14.81
N ALA A 474 -42.85 21.17 -14.31
CA ALA A 474 -43.16 21.45 -12.92
C ALA A 474 -44.59 20.99 -12.57
N GLY A 475 -44.79 20.52 -11.35
CA GLY A 475 -46.10 20.02 -10.89
C GLY A 475 -46.44 18.59 -11.36
N MET A 476 -45.60 17.97 -12.17
CA MET A 476 -45.77 16.57 -12.55
C MET A 476 -45.54 15.61 -11.39
N TRP A 477 -44.67 15.97 -10.49
CA TRP A 477 -44.25 15.17 -9.36
C TRP A 477 -44.56 15.82 -8.03
N ARG A 478 -44.69 15.04 -6.97
CA ARG A 478 -44.91 15.53 -5.61
C ARG A 478 -44.32 14.56 -4.56
N THR A 479 -44.12 15.07 -3.37
CA THR A 479 -43.80 14.27 -2.19
C THR A 479 -45.06 13.61 -1.62
N LEU A 480 -45.00 12.39 -1.09
CA LEU A 480 -46.09 11.76 -0.36
C LEU A 480 -46.34 12.49 0.96
N THR A 481 -47.61 12.60 1.36
CA THR A 481 -47.97 13.02 2.73
C THR A 481 -47.68 11.88 3.72
N GLN A 482 -47.66 12.22 5.02
CA GLN A 482 -47.47 11.24 6.08
C GLN A 482 -48.58 10.17 6.09
N ASP A 483 -49.85 10.59 5.89
CA ASP A 483 -50.96 9.66 5.81
C ASP A 483 -50.89 8.72 4.60
N GLU A 484 -50.43 9.23 3.45
CA GLU A 484 -50.20 8.43 2.25
C GLU A 484 -49.03 7.43 2.45
N MET A 485 -47.96 7.86 3.12
CA MET A 485 -46.82 6.98 3.45
C MET A 485 -47.25 5.90 4.45
N ARG A 486 -48.05 6.27 5.45
CA ARG A 486 -48.64 5.27 6.38
C ARG A 486 -49.50 4.28 5.64
N TYR A 487 -50.40 4.74 4.75
CA TYR A 487 -51.26 3.85 3.97
C TYR A 487 -50.42 2.92 3.09
N LEU A 488 -49.44 3.43 2.42
CA LEU A 488 -48.51 2.69 1.58
C LEU A 488 -47.81 1.54 2.32
N LEU A 489 -47.32 1.78 3.52
CA LEU A 489 -46.50 0.83 4.27
C LEU A 489 -47.34 -0.10 5.19
N TYR A 490 -48.48 0.39 5.69
CA TYR A 490 -49.18 -0.26 6.75
C TYR A 490 -50.61 -0.68 6.40
N ASP A 491 -51.41 0.21 5.83
CA ASP A 491 -52.87 0.03 5.71
C ASP A 491 -53.28 -0.63 4.39
N ARG A 492 -52.55 -0.44 3.29
CA ARG A 492 -52.95 -0.92 1.96
C ARG A 492 -53.00 -2.44 1.87
N THR A 493 -53.96 -2.91 1.09
CA THR A 493 -54.10 -4.34 0.74
C THR A 493 -53.41 -4.57 -0.61
N THR A 494 -52.49 -5.52 -0.67
CA THR A 494 -51.86 -6.00 -1.90
C THR A 494 -52.36 -7.41 -2.24
N THR A 495 -52.21 -7.83 -3.49
CA THR A 495 -52.75 -9.13 -3.98
C THR A 495 -52.26 -10.31 -3.15
N TYR A 496 -51.02 -10.27 -2.66
CA TYR A 496 -50.44 -11.35 -1.87
C TYR A 496 -50.11 -10.96 -0.42
N GLY A 497 -50.58 -9.80 0.05
CA GLY A 497 -50.32 -9.31 1.41
C GLY A 497 -48.91 -8.82 1.66
N ILE A 498 -48.06 -8.69 0.62
CA ILE A 498 -46.66 -8.25 0.70
C ILE A 498 -46.60 -6.81 0.22
N ARG A 499 -46.12 -5.89 1.06
CA ARG A 499 -46.05 -4.47 0.76
C ARG A 499 -44.61 -4.01 0.51
N PHE A 500 -43.65 -4.55 1.27
CA PHE A 500 -42.25 -4.26 1.17
C PHE A 500 -41.39 -5.39 1.75
N ALA A 501 -40.07 -5.30 1.56
CA ALA A 501 -39.07 -6.10 2.26
C ALA A 501 -37.78 -5.30 2.38
N GLU A 502 -37.07 -5.47 3.48
CA GLU A 502 -35.70 -4.96 3.60
C GLU A 502 -34.78 -5.82 2.77
N ALA A 503 -33.81 -5.19 2.10
CA ALA A 503 -32.92 -5.86 1.16
C ALA A 503 -31.59 -5.12 1.00
N CYS A 504 -30.58 -5.84 0.53
CA CYS A 504 -29.32 -5.31 0.01
C CYS A 504 -29.32 -5.48 -1.50
N VAL A 505 -29.41 -4.39 -2.25
CA VAL A 505 -29.37 -4.39 -3.72
C VAL A 505 -27.98 -3.97 -4.16
N ASN A 506 -27.22 -4.89 -4.76
CA ASN A 506 -25.84 -4.62 -5.22
C ASN A 506 -24.94 -3.98 -4.14
N GLY A 507 -24.99 -4.49 -2.91
CA GLY A 507 -24.20 -3.97 -1.79
C GLY A 507 -24.75 -2.70 -1.13
N VAL A 508 -25.88 -2.16 -1.61
CA VAL A 508 -26.58 -1.01 -1.02
C VAL A 508 -27.78 -1.52 -0.24
N ASN A 509 -27.81 -1.27 1.06
CA ASN A 509 -28.92 -1.58 1.94
C ASN A 509 -30.09 -0.64 1.69
N GLY A 510 -31.32 -1.11 1.95
CA GLY A 510 -32.52 -0.33 1.77
C GLY A 510 -33.79 -1.13 1.82
N VAL A 511 -34.86 -0.55 1.30
CA VAL A 511 -36.21 -1.16 1.31
C VAL A 511 -36.73 -1.30 -0.12
N VAL A 512 -37.15 -2.48 -0.46
CA VAL A 512 -37.90 -2.77 -1.71
C VAL A 512 -39.38 -2.61 -1.43
N LEU A 513 -40.01 -1.56 -1.98
CA LEU A 513 -41.47 -1.42 -2.01
C LEU A 513 -42.04 -2.22 -3.18
N LEU A 514 -43.12 -2.90 -2.96
CA LEU A 514 -43.73 -3.79 -3.94
C LEU A 514 -45.10 -3.24 -4.40
N PRO A 515 -45.42 -3.24 -5.70
CA PRO A 515 -46.70 -2.71 -6.20
C PRO A 515 -47.90 -3.54 -5.73
N ASP A 516 -49.08 -3.00 -5.87
CA ASP A 516 -50.31 -3.64 -5.36
C ASP A 516 -50.56 -5.04 -5.97
N ASN A 517 -50.12 -5.22 -7.22
CA ASN A 517 -50.29 -6.47 -7.98
C ASN A 517 -49.01 -7.34 -7.96
N TRP A 518 -48.06 -7.09 -7.05
CA TRP A 518 -46.83 -7.87 -6.95
C TRP A 518 -47.13 -9.37 -6.87
N ASN A 519 -46.40 -10.17 -7.66
CA ASN A 519 -46.49 -11.62 -7.62
C ASN A 519 -45.16 -12.22 -7.13
N PRO A 520 -45.14 -12.91 -5.98
CA PRO A 520 -43.91 -13.47 -5.42
C PRO A 520 -43.30 -14.61 -6.27
N SER A 521 -43.98 -15.10 -7.30
CA SER A 521 -43.38 -16.02 -8.27
C SER A 521 -42.36 -15.36 -9.19
N ILE A 522 -42.34 -14.02 -9.30
CA ILE A 522 -41.35 -13.25 -10.05
C ILE A 522 -40.02 -13.32 -9.33
N TYR A 523 -40.04 -13.03 -8.03
CA TYR A 523 -38.90 -13.09 -7.14
C TYR A 523 -39.39 -13.30 -5.70
N SER A 524 -38.81 -14.28 -5.01
CA SER A 524 -39.22 -14.64 -3.65
C SER A 524 -38.38 -13.87 -2.63
N LEU A 525 -38.97 -12.85 -2.00
CA LEU A 525 -38.38 -12.11 -0.92
C LEU A 525 -38.65 -12.82 0.43
N GLN A 526 -37.62 -12.85 1.26
CA GLN A 526 -37.70 -13.36 2.63
C GLN A 526 -38.19 -12.28 3.58
N ASN A 527 -38.86 -12.69 4.68
CA ASN A 527 -39.34 -11.79 5.74
C ASN A 527 -40.11 -10.56 5.20
N PRO A 528 -41.14 -10.75 4.37
CA PRO A 528 -41.89 -9.64 3.81
C PRO A 528 -42.62 -8.84 4.92
N ASN A 529 -42.72 -7.52 4.72
CA ASN A 529 -43.26 -6.54 5.65
C ASN A 529 -42.49 -6.42 6.98
N SER A 530 -41.28 -6.93 7.04
CA SER A 530 -40.31 -6.80 8.15
C SER A 530 -38.95 -7.32 7.69
N GLY A 531 -37.98 -7.39 8.56
CA GLY A 531 -36.74 -8.13 8.30
C GLY A 531 -35.48 -7.32 8.51
N TRP A 532 -34.38 -7.88 8.03
CA TRP A 532 -33.03 -7.34 8.08
C TRP A 532 -32.55 -7.20 6.64
N TYR A 533 -31.71 -6.21 6.36
CA TYR A 533 -31.17 -5.99 5.02
C TYR A 533 -30.53 -7.25 4.42
N GLU A 534 -29.81 -8.02 5.23
CA GLU A 534 -29.15 -9.26 4.80
C GLU A 534 -30.12 -10.41 4.50
N SER A 535 -31.40 -10.26 4.83
CA SER A 535 -32.41 -11.30 4.51
C SER A 535 -32.62 -11.46 3.00
N ASN A 536 -32.34 -10.41 2.22
CA ASN A 536 -32.53 -10.39 0.78
C ASN A 536 -31.33 -9.74 0.10
N GLU A 537 -30.35 -10.54 -0.30
CA GLU A 537 -29.25 -10.08 -1.17
C GLU A 537 -29.67 -10.18 -2.64
N ILE A 538 -29.85 -9.07 -3.29
CA ILE A 538 -30.31 -8.97 -4.68
C ILE A 538 -29.16 -8.46 -5.56
N SER A 539 -28.74 -9.31 -6.49
CA SER A 539 -27.64 -8.97 -7.41
C SER A 539 -28.07 -7.94 -8.46
N LEU A 540 -27.10 -7.30 -9.11
CA LEU A 540 -27.34 -6.47 -10.31
C LEU A 540 -27.98 -7.24 -11.45
N ALA A 541 -27.79 -8.57 -11.53
CA ALA A 541 -28.40 -9.41 -12.56
C ALA A 541 -29.89 -9.67 -12.27
N ASP A 542 -30.29 -9.73 -11.00
CA ASP A 542 -31.66 -10.02 -10.58
C ASP A 542 -32.52 -8.77 -10.48
N TRP A 543 -31.91 -7.65 -10.06
CA TRP A 543 -32.64 -6.39 -9.81
C TRP A 543 -33.52 -5.93 -10.99
N PRO A 544 -33.07 -5.94 -12.26
CA PRO A 544 -33.91 -5.56 -13.40
C PRO A 544 -35.23 -6.34 -13.49
N THR A 545 -35.26 -7.59 -13.05
CA THR A 545 -36.49 -8.40 -13.05
C THR A 545 -37.52 -7.85 -12.06
N LEU A 546 -37.07 -7.45 -10.86
CA LEU A 546 -37.95 -6.85 -9.85
C LEU A 546 -38.41 -5.45 -10.30
N GLU A 547 -37.49 -4.64 -10.81
CA GLU A 547 -37.75 -3.28 -11.29
C GLU A 547 -38.76 -3.27 -12.44
N MET A 548 -38.59 -4.14 -13.44
CA MET A 548 -39.55 -4.28 -14.55
C MET A 548 -40.93 -4.76 -14.08
N ALA A 549 -40.99 -5.50 -12.99
CA ALA A 549 -42.25 -5.91 -12.35
C ALA A 549 -42.82 -4.79 -11.45
N GLY A 550 -42.19 -3.64 -11.40
CA GLY A 550 -42.67 -2.45 -10.69
C GLY A 550 -42.18 -2.26 -9.27
N ALA A 551 -41.21 -3.05 -8.81
CA ALA A 551 -40.57 -2.83 -7.51
C ALA A 551 -39.85 -1.47 -7.45
N VAL A 552 -39.90 -0.83 -6.27
CA VAL A 552 -39.22 0.43 -5.99
C VAL A 552 -38.22 0.21 -4.88
N PHE A 553 -36.96 0.55 -5.11
CA PHE A 553 -35.93 0.50 -4.08
C PHE A 553 -35.69 1.86 -3.46
N LEU A 554 -35.72 1.93 -2.15
CA LEU A 554 -35.38 3.09 -1.34
C LEU A 554 -34.05 2.82 -0.64
N PRO A 555 -32.91 3.31 -1.15
CA PRO A 555 -31.60 3.04 -0.57
C PRO A 555 -31.41 3.71 0.79
N ALA A 556 -30.59 3.08 1.64
CA ALA A 556 -30.16 3.61 2.93
C ALA A 556 -29.05 4.68 2.72
N ALA A 557 -29.45 5.84 2.23
CA ALA A 557 -28.53 6.93 1.91
C ALA A 557 -28.09 7.77 3.13
N GLY A 558 -28.53 7.37 4.34
CA GLY A 558 -28.21 8.06 5.58
C GLY A 558 -28.93 9.41 5.72
N TYR A 559 -28.34 10.30 6.50
CA TYR A 559 -28.82 11.67 6.68
C TYR A 559 -27.65 12.67 6.68
N ARG A 560 -27.97 13.95 6.55
CA ARG A 560 -26.99 15.05 6.62
C ARG A 560 -27.40 16.06 7.71
N ASN A 561 -26.46 16.38 8.61
CA ASN A 561 -26.63 17.43 9.60
C ASN A 561 -25.51 18.47 9.44
N GLY A 562 -25.85 19.64 8.90
CA GLY A 562 -24.86 20.60 8.44
C GLY A 562 -24.03 20.01 7.29
N THR A 563 -22.71 19.96 7.46
CA THR A 563 -21.77 19.31 6.55
C THR A 563 -21.44 17.86 6.94
N ASN A 564 -22.00 17.34 8.03
CA ASN A 564 -21.75 15.98 8.48
C ASN A 564 -22.78 15.04 7.85
N VAL A 565 -22.31 14.05 7.14
CA VAL A 565 -23.11 12.95 6.62
C VAL A 565 -22.93 11.75 7.55
N GLY A 566 -24.01 11.07 7.88
CA GLY A 566 -24.00 9.94 8.80
C GLY A 566 -24.91 8.81 8.35
N GLU A 567 -24.72 7.63 8.95
CA GLU A 567 -25.52 6.42 8.77
C GLU A 567 -25.66 5.95 7.30
N LEU A 568 -24.66 6.25 6.47
CA LEU A 568 -24.59 5.73 5.09
C LEU A 568 -24.64 4.21 5.08
N ASN A 569 -25.47 3.67 4.18
CA ASN A 569 -25.72 2.23 4.04
C ASN A 569 -26.30 1.54 5.30
N ASN A 570 -26.82 2.33 6.27
CA ASN A 570 -27.41 1.84 7.51
C ASN A 570 -28.82 2.40 7.72
N GLU A 571 -29.04 3.68 7.46
CA GLU A 571 -30.32 4.35 7.66
C GLU A 571 -30.94 4.77 6.33
N CYS A 572 -32.22 4.38 6.16
CA CYS A 572 -33.05 4.75 5.04
C CYS A 572 -34.11 5.78 5.51
N SER A 573 -33.85 7.08 5.26
CA SER A 573 -34.66 8.18 5.75
C SER A 573 -35.23 9.02 4.62
N TYR A 574 -36.57 9.16 4.56
CA TYR A 574 -37.29 9.85 3.48
C TYR A 574 -38.29 10.84 4.01
N TRP A 575 -38.18 12.10 3.59
CA TRP A 575 -39.12 13.14 3.92
C TRP A 575 -40.53 12.84 3.40
N THR A 576 -41.55 13.27 4.21
CA THR A 576 -42.93 13.38 3.74
C THR A 576 -43.30 14.87 3.56
N ALA A 577 -44.41 15.14 2.90
CA ALA A 577 -44.90 16.50 2.71
C ALA A 577 -45.59 17.10 3.95
N THR A 578 -45.59 16.41 5.10
CA THR A 578 -46.39 16.78 6.27
C THR A 578 -45.50 17.30 7.41
N TYR A 579 -45.88 18.43 8.00
CA TYR A 579 -45.22 18.94 9.19
C TYR A 579 -45.50 18.07 10.43
N TYR A 580 -44.59 18.08 11.39
CA TYR A 580 -44.72 17.31 12.65
C TYR A 580 -45.27 18.25 13.73
N GLY A 581 -46.52 18.01 14.16
CA GLY A 581 -47.29 18.97 14.98
C GLY A 581 -47.30 18.73 16.49
N TRP A 582 -46.47 17.82 17.03
CA TRP A 582 -46.63 17.40 18.42
C TRP A 582 -45.80 18.18 19.45
N ASP A 583 -44.65 18.69 19.11
CA ASP A 583 -43.73 19.31 20.08
C ASP A 583 -42.99 20.58 19.61
N SER A 584 -42.96 20.88 18.32
CA SER A 584 -42.41 22.15 17.81
C SER A 584 -42.82 22.40 16.36
N GLU A 585 -42.91 23.69 15.99
CA GLU A 585 -43.17 24.17 14.62
C GLU A 585 -42.00 23.88 13.66
N GLU A 586 -40.99 23.17 14.14
CA GLU A 586 -39.64 23.11 13.58
C GLU A 586 -39.33 21.76 12.97
N LYS A 587 -40.27 20.82 13.09
CA LYS A 587 -40.08 19.45 12.61
C LYS A 587 -41.01 19.12 11.45
N ALA A 588 -40.61 18.11 10.68
CA ALA A 588 -41.45 17.49 9.68
C ALA A 588 -41.43 15.97 9.83
N TYR A 589 -42.47 15.31 9.34
CA TYR A 589 -42.51 13.86 9.33
C TYR A 589 -41.60 13.29 8.28
N TYR A 590 -40.91 12.22 8.66
CA TYR A 590 -40.14 11.37 7.74
C TYR A 590 -40.38 9.88 8.04
N THR A 591 -40.17 9.06 7.04
CA THR A 591 -40.20 7.60 7.15
C THR A 591 -38.81 7.11 7.37
N TYR A 592 -38.63 6.15 8.28
CA TYR A 592 -37.35 5.65 8.72
C TYR A 592 -37.33 4.12 8.68
N PHE A 593 -36.25 3.57 8.14
CA PHE A 593 -35.91 2.14 8.21
C PHE A 593 -34.46 2.02 8.62
N ASP A 594 -34.17 1.03 9.46
CA ASP A 594 -32.83 0.59 9.80
C ASP A 594 -32.78 -0.93 9.82
N ASN A 595 -31.64 -1.51 10.10
CA ASN A 595 -31.49 -2.95 10.14
C ASN A 595 -32.31 -3.57 11.29
N GLY A 596 -33.55 -3.97 11.00
CA GLY A 596 -34.48 -4.64 11.93
C GLY A 596 -35.65 -3.81 12.41
N GLY A 597 -35.86 -2.61 11.87
CA GLY A 597 -37.01 -1.79 12.26
C GLY A 597 -37.45 -0.77 11.22
N TYR A 598 -38.72 -0.42 11.27
CA TYR A 598 -39.24 0.69 10.46
C TYR A 598 -40.22 1.53 11.25
N TRP A 599 -40.22 2.83 10.97
CA TRP A 599 -41.15 3.78 11.54
C TRP A 599 -41.69 4.68 10.43
N TRP A 600 -42.97 4.56 10.13
CA TRP A 600 -43.63 5.36 9.10
C TRP A 600 -43.85 6.84 9.54
N SER A 601 -43.56 7.19 10.78
CA SER A 601 -43.94 8.44 11.42
C SER A 601 -42.94 8.85 12.49
N LYS A 602 -41.73 9.26 12.07
CA LYS A 602 -40.78 9.97 12.92
C LYS A 602 -40.82 11.47 12.60
N GLY A 603 -40.51 12.32 13.57
CA GLY A 603 -40.33 13.76 13.36
C GLY A 603 -38.88 14.16 13.52
N ASP A 604 -38.31 14.82 12.52
CA ASP A 604 -36.98 15.41 12.60
C ASP A 604 -36.96 16.89 12.30
N ALA A 605 -35.87 17.56 12.74
CA ALA A 605 -35.68 18.98 12.47
C ALA A 605 -35.61 19.20 10.95
N ARG A 606 -36.34 20.21 10.46
CA ARG A 606 -36.43 20.52 9.02
C ARG A 606 -35.09 20.81 8.36
N CYS A 607 -34.06 21.17 9.15
CA CYS A 607 -32.71 21.44 8.66
C CYS A 607 -31.87 20.16 8.43
N VAL A 608 -32.28 19.03 8.98
CA VAL A 608 -31.64 17.77 8.70
C VAL A 608 -31.91 17.38 7.25
N GLY A 609 -30.88 16.91 6.55
CA GLY A 609 -31.02 16.45 5.18
C GLY A 609 -31.43 15.00 5.13
N HIS A 610 -32.60 14.69 4.57
CA HIS A 610 -33.06 13.36 4.25
C HIS A 610 -33.33 13.22 2.75
N CYS A 611 -33.44 11.98 2.29
CA CYS A 611 -33.80 11.68 0.91
C CYS A 611 -35.20 12.16 0.55
N VAL A 612 -35.39 12.39 -0.75
CA VAL A 612 -36.68 12.71 -1.36
C VAL A 612 -36.95 11.72 -2.49
N ARG A 613 -38.07 11.00 -2.39
CA ARG A 613 -38.56 10.10 -3.44
C ARG A 613 -39.92 10.61 -3.91
N LEU A 614 -39.94 11.13 -5.11
CA LEU A 614 -41.16 11.75 -5.65
C LEU A 614 -42.12 10.73 -6.27
N VAL A 615 -43.37 11.07 -6.30
CA VAL A 615 -44.45 10.28 -6.91
C VAL A 615 -45.26 11.10 -7.93
N HIS A 616 -45.81 10.38 -8.89
CA HIS A 616 -46.78 10.91 -9.87
C HIS A 616 -48.16 10.27 -9.60
N ASN A 617 -49.22 11.06 -9.58
CA ASN A 617 -50.56 10.55 -9.40
C ASN A 617 -51.02 9.75 -10.62
N VAL A 618 -51.59 8.59 -10.40
CA VAL A 618 -52.28 7.81 -11.45
C VAL A 618 -53.71 8.27 -11.51
N ASN A 619 -54.15 8.76 -12.67
CA ASN A 619 -55.54 9.24 -12.89
C ASN A 619 -56.52 8.08 -13.06
#